data_b2ade9e8c2a42412f0ce828238576f5f
#
_entry.id   b2ade9e8c2a42412f0ce828238576f5f
#
_cell.length_a   1.000
_cell.length_b   1.000
_cell.length_c   1.000
_cell.angle_alpha   90.00
_cell.angle_beta   90.00
_cell.angle_gamma   90.00
#
_symmetry.space_group_name_H-M   'P 1'
#
loop_
_entity.id
_entity.type
_entity.pdbx_description
1 polymer ?
#
loop_
_entity_poly.entity_id
_entity_poly.type
_entity_poly.pdbx_seq_one_letter_code
_entity_poly.pdbx_strand_id
1 'polypeptide(L)'
;MAKVTPFLMFSDQLEAAIEFYVATFPDSEVRALARTGEDGPVRSAEFVVGGQLFLGYNGGSYFSFSEGVSLYVDCADQEEVDEYWDKLVAAGATPTQCGWIKDPFGLTWQIVPRRFTELIGDSDPKKVKAVMDAMMTMVKLDVAALERAYDEA
;
A
#
# COMPACT_ATOMS: atom_id res chain seq x y z
N MET A 1 25.70 11.11 -7.25
CA MET A 1 25.21 9.76 -6.92
C MET A 1 23.92 9.46 -7.67
N ALA A 2 23.79 8.25 -8.18
CA ALA A 2 22.53 7.80 -8.78
C ALA A 2 21.44 7.69 -7.71
N LYS A 3 20.21 8.08 -8.07
CA LYS A 3 19.00 7.87 -7.25
C LYS A 3 18.11 6.86 -7.96
N VAL A 4 17.51 5.97 -7.19
CA VAL A 4 16.51 5.02 -7.70
C VAL A 4 15.15 5.50 -7.23
N THR A 5 14.24 5.74 -8.17
CA THR A 5 12.89 6.22 -7.88
C THR A 5 11.89 5.30 -8.57
N PRO A 6 10.88 4.77 -7.86
CA PRO A 6 9.83 3.99 -8.50
C PRO A 6 9.07 4.83 -9.53
N PHE A 7 8.85 4.24 -10.68
CA PHE A 7 8.08 4.82 -11.78
C PHE A 7 6.82 4.01 -11.99
N LEU A 8 5.65 4.64 -11.83
CA LEU A 8 4.36 3.98 -11.93
C LEU A 8 3.71 4.31 -13.28
N MET A 9 3.44 3.29 -14.08
CA MET A 9 2.79 3.43 -15.37
C MET A 9 1.31 3.08 -15.25
N PHE A 10 0.46 4.10 -15.24
CA PHE A 10 -0.99 3.95 -15.25
C PHE A 10 -1.53 3.89 -16.70
N SER A 11 -2.73 3.35 -16.87
CA SER A 11 -3.40 3.41 -18.17
C SER A 11 -3.88 4.84 -18.49
N ASP A 12 -4.74 5.39 -17.63
CA ASP A 12 -5.35 6.72 -17.81
C ASP A 12 -5.77 7.38 -16.47
N GLN A 13 -5.48 6.75 -15.33
CA GLN A 13 -6.02 7.12 -14.04
C GLN A 13 -4.99 7.78 -13.09
N LEU A 14 -3.87 8.25 -13.62
CA LEU A 14 -2.79 8.82 -12.81
C LEU A 14 -3.28 9.95 -11.89
N GLU A 15 -4.06 10.90 -12.42
CA GLU A 15 -4.54 12.05 -11.63
C GLU A 15 -5.45 11.59 -10.49
N ALA A 16 -6.43 10.74 -10.78
CA ALA A 16 -7.33 10.19 -9.76
C ALA A 16 -6.59 9.37 -8.70
N ALA A 17 -5.60 8.59 -9.12
CA ALA A 17 -4.77 7.80 -8.21
C ALA A 17 -3.97 8.71 -7.25
N ILE A 18 -3.32 9.73 -7.78
CA ILE A 18 -2.54 10.68 -6.97
C ILE A 18 -3.44 11.42 -5.97
N GLU A 19 -4.59 11.92 -6.41
CA GLU A 19 -5.55 12.59 -5.54
C GLU A 19 -5.97 11.69 -4.37
N PHE A 20 -6.25 10.42 -4.66
CA PHE A 20 -6.60 9.44 -3.64
C PHE A 20 -5.44 9.15 -2.67
N TYR A 21 -4.22 8.93 -3.17
CA TYR A 21 -3.07 8.61 -2.33
C TYR A 21 -2.68 9.77 -1.43
N VAL A 22 -2.64 10.99 -1.96
CA VAL A 22 -2.31 12.20 -1.20
C VAL A 22 -3.37 12.49 -0.12
N ALA A 23 -4.64 12.25 -0.42
CA ALA A 23 -5.72 12.42 0.56
C ALA A 23 -5.75 11.32 1.64
N THR A 24 -5.20 10.14 1.34
CA THR A 24 -5.28 8.95 2.21
C THR A 24 -4.10 8.83 3.17
N PHE A 25 -2.88 9.05 2.66
CA PHE A 25 -1.66 8.82 3.44
C PHE A 25 -1.03 10.15 3.88
N PRO A 26 -0.59 10.25 5.15
CA PRO A 26 0.14 11.43 5.62
C PRO A 26 1.51 11.54 4.92
N ASP A 27 2.17 12.69 5.06
CA ASP A 27 3.45 13.00 4.41
C ASP A 27 3.40 12.76 2.90
N SER A 28 2.33 13.22 2.26
CA SER A 28 2.06 13.05 0.84
C SER A 28 1.78 14.39 0.18
N GLU A 29 2.32 14.58 -1.02
CA GLU A 29 2.17 15.82 -1.79
C GLU A 29 2.35 15.59 -3.28
N VAL A 30 1.75 16.44 -4.08
CA VAL A 30 2.03 16.55 -5.51
C VAL A 30 3.15 17.57 -5.69
N ARG A 31 4.26 17.16 -6.32
CA ARG A 31 5.38 18.07 -6.59
C ARG A 31 5.33 18.69 -7.96
N ALA A 32 4.93 17.92 -8.96
CA ALA A 32 4.81 18.42 -10.33
C ALA A 32 3.76 17.63 -11.10
N LEU A 33 3.03 18.33 -11.96
CA LEU A 33 2.10 17.75 -12.93
C LEU A 33 2.41 18.31 -14.32
N ALA A 34 2.43 17.44 -15.32
CA ALA A 34 2.45 17.85 -16.72
C ALA A 34 1.16 17.40 -17.41
N ARG A 35 0.48 18.33 -18.07
CA ARG A 35 -0.76 18.07 -18.81
C ARG A 35 -0.51 18.05 -20.31
N THR A 36 -1.42 17.42 -21.02
CA THR A 36 -1.47 17.50 -22.49
C THR A 36 -2.26 18.76 -22.87
N GLY A 37 -1.56 19.84 -23.23
CA GLY A 37 -2.18 21.15 -23.41
C GLY A 37 -2.49 21.84 -22.08
N GLU A 38 -3.06 23.04 -22.14
CA GLU A 38 -3.29 23.90 -20.97
C GLU A 38 -4.33 23.31 -20.00
N ASP A 39 -5.42 22.78 -20.55
CA ASP A 39 -6.54 22.22 -19.79
C ASP A 39 -6.75 20.71 -20.03
N GLY A 40 -5.78 20.04 -20.60
CA GLY A 40 -5.88 18.62 -20.93
C GLY A 40 -5.64 17.69 -19.74
N PRO A 41 -5.75 16.37 -19.99
CA PRO A 41 -5.50 15.37 -18.95
C PRO A 41 -4.05 15.38 -18.48
N VAL A 42 -3.82 14.96 -17.25
CA VAL A 42 -2.47 14.75 -16.71
C VAL A 42 -1.78 13.67 -17.53
N ARG A 43 -0.58 13.97 -17.98
CA ARG A 43 0.27 13.03 -18.72
C ARG A 43 1.30 12.38 -17.81
N SER A 44 1.96 13.19 -16.98
CA SER A 44 3.00 12.72 -16.06
C SER A 44 2.97 13.51 -14.75
N ALA A 45 3.55 12.93 -13.72
CA ALA A 45 3.62 13.56 -12.41
C ALA A 45 4.86 13.13 -11.62
N GLU A 46 5.27 14.01 -10.71
CA GLU A 46 6.16 13.72 -9.61
C GLU A 46 5.39 13.94 -8.31
N PHE A 47 5.34 12.94 -7.44
CA PHE A 47 4.55 12.98 -6.21
C PHE A 47 5.16 12.14 -5.10
N VAL A 48 4.78 12.46 -3.89
CA VAL A 48 5.22 11.76 -2.67
C VAL A 48 4.01 11.12 -2.01
N VAL A 49 4.14 9.88 -1.59
CA VAL A 49 3.14 9.16 -0.80
C VAL A 49 3.82 8.55 0.43
N GLY A 50 3.39 8.97 1.61
CA GLY A 50 3.98 8.49 2.86
C GLY A 50 5.49 8.71 2.96
N GLY A 51 5.99 9.83 2.44
CA GLY A 51 7.42 10.14 2.38
C GLY A 51 8.18 9.52 1.21
N GLN A 52 7.59 8.60 0.45
CA GLN A 52 8.23 7.98 -0.72
C GLN A 52 7.96 8.77 -1.99
N LEU A 53 9.01 9.15 -2.69
CA LEU A 53 8.92 9.80 -4.00
C LEU A 53 8.58 8.78 -5.10
N PHE A 54 7.64 9.15 -5.96
CA PHE A 54 7.26 8.42 -7.15
C PHE A 54 7.26 9.31 -8.38
N LEU A 55 7.55 8.72 -9.51
CA LEU A 55 7.22 9.26 -10.82
C LEU A 55 6.03 8.49 -11.39
N GLY A 56 5.16 9.15 -12.12
CA GLY A 56 3.99 8.53 -12.73
C GLY A 56 3.75 9.01 -14.15
N TYR A 57 3.12 8.17 -14.95
CA TYR A 57 2.78 8.46 -16.34
C TYR A 57 1.50 7.72 -16.74
N ASN A 58 0.68 8.33 -17.60
CA ASN A 58 -0.43 7.68 -18.25
C ASN A 58 0.01 7.13 -19.62
N GLY A 59 0.33 5.84 -19.66
CA GLY A 59 0.92 5.18 -20.83
C GLY A 59 -0.07 4.38 -21.69
N GLY A 60 -1.36 4.44 -21.38
CA GLY A 60 -2.39 3.66 -22.06
C GLY A 60 -2.52 2.23 -21.55
N SER A 61 -3.41 1.47 -22.17
CA SER A 61 -3.79 0.13 -21.71
C SER A 61 -2.74 -0.97 -21.96
N TYR A 62 -1.61 -0.63 -22.52
CA TYR A 62 -0.51 -1.56 -22.76
C TYR A 62 0.15 -2.03 -21.45
N PHE A 63 0.17 -1.17 -20.43
CA PHE A 63 0.80 -1.43 -19.16
C PHE A 63 -0.21 -1.89 -18.10
N SER A 64 0.22 -2.78 -17.22
CA SER A 64 -0.52 -3.19 -16.03
C SER A 64 0.44 -3.41 -14.86
N PHE A 65 -0.08 -3.22 -13.63
CA PHE A 65 0.68 -3.52 -12.44
C PHE A 65 0.68 -5.02 -12.12
N SER A 66 1.74 -5.47 -11.47
CA SER A 66 1.91 -6.86 -11.03
C SER A 66 1.93 -6.91 -9.51
N GLU A 67 1.35 -7.97 -8.93
CA GLU A 67 1.42 -8.26 -7.50
C GLU A 67 2.85 -8.59 -7.03
N GLY A 68 3.79 -8.81 -7.94
CA GLY A 68 5.22 -8.97 -7.63
C GLY A 68 5.87 -7.71 -7.05
N VAL A 69 5.21 -6.55 -7.23
CA VAL A 69 5.58 -5.28 -6.57
C VAL A 69 4.37 -4.78 -5.79
N SER A 70 4.58 -4.46 -4.52
CA SER A 70 3.56 -3.91 -3.64
C SER A 70 4.11 -2.73 -2.84
N LEU A 71 3.22 -1.84 -2.44
CA LEU A 71 3.54 -0.73 -1.54
C LEU A 71 3.22 -1.16 -0.11
N TYR A 72 4.24 -1.19 0.73
CA TYR A 72 4.14 -1.63 2.12
C TYR A 72 3.88 -0.44 3.03
N VAL A 73 2.78 -0.49 3.80
CA VAL A 73 2.41 0.53 4.78
C VAL A 73 2.67 -0.02 6.18
N ASP A 74 3.65 0.55 6.88
CA ASP A 74 3.95 0.23 8.26
C ASP A 74 3.01 1.04 9.18
N CYS A 75 1.95 0.39 9.67
CA CYS A 75 0.97 1.01 10.55
C CYS A 75 1.42 0.93 12.01
N ALA A 76 1.25 2.03 12.75
CA ALA A 76 1.65 2.10 14.15
C ALA A 76 0.87 1.10 15.03
N ASP A 77 -0.42 0.92 14.74
CA ASP A 77 -1.34 0.11 15.52
C ASP A 77 -2.53 -0.38 14.69
N GLN A 78 -3.51 -1.02 15.37
CA GLN A 78 -4.74 -1.50 14.73
C GLN A 78 -5.61 -0.36 14.19
N GLU A 79 -5.62 0.79 14.86
CA GLU A 79 -6.42 1.93 14.43
C GLU A 79 -5.96 2.45 13.07
N GLU A 80 -4.66 2.58 12.84
CA GLU A 80 -4.12 2.93 11.54
C GLU A 80 -4.39 1.86 10.47
N VAL A 81 -4.26 0.57 10.81
CA VAL A 81 -4.63 -0.53 9.90
C VAL A 81 -6.08 -0.38 9.45
N ASP A 82 -6.99 -0.18 10.40
CA ASP A 82 -8.42 -0.05 10.12
C ASP A 82 -8.70 1.20 9.28
N GLU A 83 -8.08 2.33 9.59
CA GLU A 83 -8.26 3.58 8.87
C GLU A 83 -7.88 3.44 7.38
N TYR A 84 -6.66 2.97 7.08
CA TYR A 84 -6.20 2.85 5.70
C TYR A 84 -6.94 1.75 4.94
N TRP A 85 -7.22 0.64 5.61
CA TRP A 85 -8.01 -0.45 5.02
C TRP A 85 -9.40 0.02 4.62
N ASP A 86 -10.10 0.69 5.51
CA ASP A 86 -11.46 1.16 5.28
C ASP A 86 -11.50 2.24 4.19
N LYS A 87 -10.54 3.15 4.14
CA LYS A 87 -10.42 4.15 3.06
C LYS A 87 -10.18 3.48 1.70
N LEU A 88 -9.32 2.47 1.64
CA LEU A 88 -9.06 1.71 0.42
C LEU A 88 -10.32 0.95 -0.04
N VAL A 89 -10.99 0.26 0.85
CA VAL A 89 -12.24 -0.47 0.55
C VAL A 89 -13.33 0.49 0.09
N ALA A 90 -13.49 1.63 0.76
CA ALA A 90 -14.47 2.65 0.38
C ALA A 90 -14.21 3.24 -1.02
N ALA A 91 -12.95 3.31 -1.44
CA ALA A 91 -12.55 3.73 -2.78
C ALA A 91 -12.76 2.66 -3.87
N GLY A 92 -13.11 1.43 -3.50
CA GLY A 92 -13.34 0.32 -4.42
C GLY A 92 -12.18 -0.66 -4.54
N ALA A 93 -11.24 -0.64 -3.60
CA ALA A 93 -10.16 -1.62 -3.55
C ALA A 93 -10.68 -3.03 -3.27
N THR A 94 -9.94 -4.03 -3.75
CA THR A 94 -10.26 -5.44 -3.57
C THR A 94 -9.32 -6.08 -2.55
N PRO A 95 -9.81 -6.42 -1.33
CA PRO A 95 -9.03 -7.20 -0.38
C PRO A 95 -8.64 -8.56 -0.94
N THR A 96 -7.43 -9.01 -0.62
CA THR A 96 -6.96 -10.35 -0.98
C THR A 96 -6.68 -11.19 0.27
N GLN A 97 -5.44 -11.37 0.69
CA GLN A 97 -5.08 -12.16 1.86
C GLN A 97 -3.94 -11.52 2.64
N CYS A 98 -3.86 -11.80 3.93
CA CYS A 98 -2.68 -11.50 4.76
C CYS A 98 -2.31 -10.02 4.79
N GLY A 99 -3.30 -9.12 4.82
CA GLY A 99 -3.06 -7.69 4.82
C GLY A 99 -2.83 -7.09 3.43
N TRP A 100 -2.95 -7.87 2.38
CA TRP A 100 -2.83 -7.41 0.99
C TRP A 100 -4.15 -6.91 0.45
N ILE A 101 -4.09 -5.81 -0.31
CA ILE A 101 -5.27 -5.19 -0.92
C ILE A 101 -4.85 -4.53 -2.25
N LYS A 102 -5.67 -4.73 -3.28
CA LYS A 102 -5.45 -4.14 -4.60
C LYS A 102 -6.34 -2.92 -4.75
N ASP A 103 -5.73 -1.76 -5.02
CA ASP A 103 -6.48 -0.53 -5.16
C ASP A 103 -7.28 -0.46 -6.48
N PRO A 104 -8.19 0.53 -6.64
CA PRO A 104 -9.00 0.64 -7.86
C PRO A 104 -8.19 0.91 -9.12
N PHE A 105 -6.93 1.33 -8.98
CA PHE A 105 -6.02 1.67 -10.07
C PHE A 105 -5.10 0.50 -10.47
N GLY A 106 -5.17 -0.60 -9.73
CA GLY A 106 -4.43 -1.83 -9.99
C GLY A 106 -3.16 -2.02 -9.18
N LEU A 107 -2.75 -1.05 -8.34
CA LEU A 107 -1.62 -1.20 -7.44
C LEU A 107 -1.97 -2.08 -6.24
N THR A 108 -1.03 -2.91 -5.86
CA THR A 108 -1.14 -3.77 -4.68
C THR A 108 -0.46 -3.11 -3.48
N TRP A 109 -1.16 -3.12 -2.36
CA TRP A 109 -0.71 -2.60 -1.08
C TRP A 109 -0.65 -3.70 -0.03
N GLN A 110 0.25 -3.55 0.92
CA GLN A 110 0.28 -4.33 2.15
C GLN A 110 0.02 -3.38 3.33
N ILE A 111 -1.04 -3.61 4.08
CA ILE A 111 -1.40 -2.81 5.24
C ILE A 111 -1.04 -3.63 6.48
N VAL A 112 0.09 -3.29 7.11
CA VAL A 112 0.74 -4.15 8.10
C VAL A 112 0.95 -3.40 9.41
N PRO A 113 0.41 -3.90 10.53
CA PRO A 113 0.71 -3.33 11.84
C PRO A 113 2.16 -3.62 12.22
N ARG A 114 2.86 -2.64 12.77
CA ARG A 114 4.24 -2.78 13.27
C ARG A 114 4.37 -3.96 14.24
N ARG A 115 3.33 -4.19 15.01
CA ARG A 115 3.27 -5.30 15.96
C ARG A 115 3.49 -6.66 15.29
N PHE A 116 2.98 -6.87 14.08
CA PHE A 116 3.24 -8.11 13.34
C PHE A 116 4.73 -8.31 13.08
N THR A 117 5.42 -7.27 12.62
CA THR A 117 6.86 -7.33 12.36
C THR A 117 7.66 -7.60 13.63
N GLU A 118 7.25 -7.00 14.76
CA GLU A 118 7.87 -7.27 16.06
C GLU A 118 7.70 -8.73 16.49
N LEU A 119 6.50 -9.28 16.36
CA LEU A 119 6.21 -10.66 16.77
C LEU A 119 6.97 -11.69 15.93
N ILE A 120 7.09 -11.49 14.62
CA ILE A 120 7.84 -12.42 13.77
C ILE A 120 9.37 -12.24 13.87
N GLY A 121 9.82 -11.17 14.51
CA GLY A 121 11.23 -10.94 14.85
C GLY A 121 11.70 -11.69 16.09
N ASP A 122 10.83 -12.46 16.75
CA ASP A 122 11.19 -13.23 17.93
C ASP A 122 12.20 -14.36 17.60
N SER A 123 13.05 -14.69 18.57
CA SER A 123 14.04 -15.76 18.42
C SER A 123 13.44 -17.17 18.55
N ASP A 124 12.23 -17.30 19.12
CA ASP A 124 11.53 -18.56 19.28
C ASP A 124 10.79 -18.95 17.98
N PRO A 125 11.27 -19.97 17.24
CA PRO A 125 10.66 -20.36 15.98
C PRO A 125 9.20 -20.90 16.11
N LYS A 126 8.81 -21.38 17.29
CA LYS A 126 7.44 -21.84 17.54
C LYS A 126 6.47 -20.64 17.59
N LYS A 127 6.87 -19.58 18.28
CA LYS A 127 6.10 -18.35 18.36
C LYS A 127 5.98 -17.68 16.99
N VAL A 128 7.09 -17.54 16.27
CA VAL A 128 7.09 -17.00 14.91
C VAL A 128 6.16 -17.81 14.00
N LYS A 129 6.27 -19.14 14.04
CA LYS A 129 5.39 -20.01 13.25
C LYS A 129 3.91 -19.84 13.58
N ALA A 130 3.57 -19.76 14.86
CA ALA A 130 2.19 -19.57 15.29
C ALA A 130 1.59 -18.24 14.78
N VAL A 131 2.37 -17.16 14.86
CA VAL A 131 1.97 -15.86 14.32
C VAL A 131 1.80 -15.90 12.79
N MET A 132 2.74 -16.51 12.08
CA MET A 132 2.65 -16.66 10.63
C MET A 132 1.44 -17.49 10.20
N ASP A 133 1.19 -18.60 10.88
CA ASP A 133 0.02 -19.45 10.62
C ASP A 133 -1.30 -18.68 10.86
N ALA A 134 -1.36 -17.88 11.92
CA ALA A 134 -2.52 -17.03 12.20
C ALA A 134 -2.71 -15.97 11.10
N MET A 135 -1.63 -15.28 10.70
CA MET A 135 -1.67 -14.28 9.62
C MET A 135 -2.20 -14.89 8.32
N MET A 136 -1.79 -16.10 7.97
CA MET A 136 -2.21 -16.77 6.74
C MET A 136 -3.72 -17.02 6.66
N THR A 137 -4.44 -16.97 7.78
CA THR A 137 -5.91 -17.11 7.82
C THR A 137 -6.65 -15.79 7.71
N MET A 138 -5.94 -14.67 7.76
CA MET A 138 -6.53 -13.32 7.79
C MET A 138 -6.68 -12.71 6.40
N VAL A 139 -7.63 -11.80 6.27
CA VAL A 139 -7.74 -10.85 5.17
C VAL A 139 -7.15 -9.52 5.63
N LYS A 140 -7.86 -8.74 6.44
CA LYS A 140 -7.28 -7.62 7.19
C LYS A 140 -6.54 -8.17 8.41
N LEU A 141 -5.35 -7.66 8.70
CA LEU A 141 -4.59 -8.10 9.86
C LEU A 141 -5.22 -7.61 11.17
N ASP A 142 -5.33 -8.52 12.13
CA ASP A 142 -5.89 -8.32 13.48
C ASP A 142 -4.77 -8.50 14.52
N VAL A 143 -4.34 -7.40 15.10
CA VAL A 143 -3.25 -7.39 16.09
C VAL A 143 -3.57 -8.27 17.30
N ALA A 144 -4.80 -8.19 17.82
CA ALA A 144 -5.18 -8.98 18.99
C ALA A 144 -5.14 -10.48 18.71
N ALA A 145 -5.56 -10.91 17.52
CA ALA A 145 -5.47 -12.32 17.11
C ALA A 145 -4.02 -12.78 16.89
N LEU A 146 -3.16 -11.92 16.36
CA LEU A 146 -1.73 -12.22 16.21
C LEU A 146 -1.04 -12.36 17.57
N GLU A 147 -1.36 -11.48 18.52
CA GLU A 147 -0.84 -11.56 19.89
C GLU A 147 -1.31 -12.82 20.63
N ARG A 148 -2.59 -13.19 20.50
CA ARG A 148 -3.10 -14.45 21.07
C ARG A 148 -2.34 -15.66 20.52
N ALA A 149 -2.12 -15.72 19.22
CA ALA A 149 -1.35 -16.81 18.61
C ALA A 149 0.08 -16.88 19.15
N TYR A 150 0.71 -15.72 19.36
CA TYR A 150 2.04 -15.62 19.96
C TYR A 150 2.07 -16.10 21.41
N ASP A 151 1.09 -15.68 22.23
CA ASP A 151 1.03 -15.99 23.65
C ASP A 151 0.70 -17.47 23.93
N GLU A 152 -0.10 -18.10 23.06
CA GLU A 152 -0.52 -19.50 23.17
C GLU A 152 0.48 -20.51 22.59
N ALA A 153 1.55 -20.04 21.99
CA ALA A 153 2.53 -20.88 21.29
C ALA A 153 3.53 -21.58 22.23
#